data_3bac83afe3ec62833b462d8974112e5e
#
_entry.id   3bac83afe3ec62833b462d8974112e5e
#
_cell.length_a   1.000
_cell.length_b   1.000
_cell.length_c   1.000
_cell.angle_alpha   90.00
_cell.angle_beta   90.00
_cell.angle_gamma   90.00
#
_symmetry.space_group_name_H-M   'P 1'
#
loop_
_entity.id
_entity.type
_entity.pdbx_description
1 polymer ?
#
loop_
_entity_poly.entity_id
_entity_poly.type
_entity_poly.pdbx_seq_one_letter_code
_entity_poly.pdbx_strand_id
1 'polypeptide(L)'
;EWHSFGPDVSVPMQEYFKRWLMDTYKTQEALRTSWKDASVTFDTAEFHPECYRPGDDISMRDPRFSQNTTDSQMAYQQSNVDAIIRLCRAAKNTMPNILCGSFYSYIIRTGGNTMTIGGHLCVDTIYNNRDVIDFLAGPFCYSDNRKSDGVPMQRTLLESHRLNGL
;
A
#
# COMPACT_ATOMS: atom_id res chain seq x y z
N GLU A 1 3.00 -11.42 -3.99
CA GLU A 1 1.94 -10.42 -4.19
C GLU A 1 0.52 -11.01 -4.10
N TRP A 2 0.28 -12.14 -4.73
CA TRP A 2 -1.06 -12.73 -4.85
C TRP A 2 -1.48 -13.63 -3.70
N HIS A 3 -0.58 -13.91 -2.80
CA HIS A 3 -0.73 -14.92 -1.77
C HIS A 3 -0.44 -14.40 -0.37
N SER A 4 -0.74 -13.13 -0.11
CA SER A 4 -0.73 -12.67 1.26
C SER A 4 -1.87 -13.36 2.01
N PHE A 5 -1.52 -14.34 2.82
CA PHE A 5 -2.45 -15.09 3.66
C PHE A 5 -2.94 -14.30 4.88
N GLY A 6 -2.90 -13.00 4.80
CA GLY A 6 -3.30 -12.07 5.85
C GLY A 6 -2.27 -10.95 6.06
N PRO A 7 -2.54 -10.02 6.98
CA PRO A 7 -1.63 -8.96 7.30
C PRO A 7 -0.35 -9.53 7.92
N ASP A 8 0.77 -8.91 7.59
CA ASP A 8 2.04 -9.21 8.26
C ASP A 8 1.97 -8.68 9.71
N VAL A 9 1.87 -9.60 10.67
CA VAL A 9 1.87 -9.29 12.11
C VAL A 9 3.23 -9.53 12.75
N SER A 10 4.28 -9.67 11.95
CA SER A 10 5.65 -9.88 12.43
C SER A 10 6.17 -8.72 13.29
N VAL A 11 7.17 -9.00 14.11
CA VAL A 11 7.82 -7.95 14.91
C VAL A 11 8.31 -6.78 14.07
N PRO A 12 8.97 -6.98 12.90
CA PRO A 12 9.36 -5.87 12.03
C PRO A 12 8.17 -5.00 11.57
N MET A 13 7.02 -5.59 11.27
CA MET A 13 5.83 -4.83 10.89
C MET A 13 5.25 -4.04 12.07
N GLN A 14 5.24 -4.60 13.27
CA GLN A 14 4.84 -3.88 14.49
C GLN A 14 5.74 -2.67 14.75
N GLU A 15 7.05 -2.82 14.62
CA GLU A 15 8.01 -1.72 14.74
C GLU A 15 7.85 -0.67 13.64
N TYR A 16 7.56 -1.10 12.40
CA TYR A 16 7.23 -0.19 11.30
C TYR A 16 5.97 0.60 11.64
N PHE A 17 4.92 -0.06 12.10
CA PHE A 17 3.65 0.57 12.45
C PHE A 17 3.80 1.63 13.53
N LYS A 18 4.56 1.34 14.59
CA LYS A 18 4.86 2.33 15.65
C LYS A 18 5.54 3.58 15.08
N ARG A 19 6.56 3.41 14.24
CA ARG A 19 7.24 4.55 13.60
C ARG A 19 6.28 5.33 12.70
N TRP A 20 5.47 4.62 11.91
CA TRP A 20 4.46 5.24 11.05
C TRP A 20 3.45 6.07 11.85
N LEU A 21 3.00 5.58 13.00
CA LEU A 21 2.11 6.33 13.91
C LEU A 21 2.79 7.57 14.47
N MET A 22 4.04 7.46 14.91
CA MET A 22 4.83 8.60 15.39
C MET A 22 4.99 9.67 14.30
N ASP A 23 5.24 9.24 13.07
CA ASP A 23 5.38 10.14 11.91
C ASP A 23 4.06 10.75 11.47
N THR A 24 2.95 10.07 11.68
CA THR A 24 1.61 10.54 11.33
C THR A 24 1.07 11.52 12.38
N TYR A 25 1.07 11.11 13.63
CA TYR A 25 0.38 11.83 14.72
C TYR A 25 1.27 12.82 15.46
N LYS A 26 2.58 12.65 15.48
CA LYS A 26 3.59 13.48 16.18
C LYS A 26 3.46 13.48 17.70
N THR A 27 2.25 13.43 18.26
CA THR A 27 2.01 13.41 19.72
C THR A 27 1.06 12.29 20.11
N GLN A 28 1.19 11.82 21.35
CA GLN A 28 0.29 10.80 21.88
C GLN A 28 -1.15 11.31 22.05
N GLU A 29 -1.33 12.59 22.34
CA GLU A 29 -2.64 13.22 22.45
C GLU A 29 -3.38 13.21 21.12
N ALA A 30 -2.69 13.46 20.01
CA ALA A 30 -3.27 13.40 18.68
C ALA A 30 -3.69 11.95 18.32
N LEU A 31 -2.87 10.97 18.65
CA LEU A 31 -3.20 9.54 18.49
C LEU A 31 -4.43 9.16 19.30
N ARG A 32 -4.46 9.48 20.60
CA ARG A 32 -5.58 9.20 21.52
C ARG A 32 -6.88 9.82 21.05
N THR A 33 -6.81 11.07 20.61
CA THR A 33 -7.97 11.80 20.09
C THR A 33 -8.50 11.12 18.83
N SER A 34 -7.62 10.75 17.93
CA SER A 34 -7.99 10.12 16.65
C SER A 34 -8.59 8.73 16.85
N TRP A 35 -8.00 7.91 17.71
CA TRP A 35 -8.49 6.57 17.99
C TRP A 35 -9.64 6.53 19.01
N LYS A 36 -9.92 7.66 19.64
CA LYS A 36 -10.90 7.77 20.75
C LYS A 36 -10.59 6.80 21.89
N ASP A 37 -9.31 6.59 22.14
CA ASP A 37 -8.79 5.72 23.18
C ASP A 37 -7.77 6.49 24.03
N ALA A 38 -8.17 6.86 25.25
CA ALA A 38 -7.31 7.60 26.16
C ALA A 38 -6.12 6.78 26.69
N SER A 39 -6.17 5.47 26.58
CA SER A 39 -5.13 4.55 27.10
C SER A 39 -4.03 4.27 26.09
N VAL A 40 -4.29 4.45 24.79
CA VAL A 40 -3.33 4.11 23.74
C VAL A 40 -2.09 5.01 23.80
N THR A 41 -0.94 4.39 23.54
CA THR A 41 0.34 5.06 23.35
C THR A 41 1.00 4.51 22.08
N PHE A 42 2.05 5.18 21.58
CA PHE A 42 2.82 4.64 20.46
C PHE A 42 3.42 3.26 20.77
N ASP A 43 3.72 2.98 22.03
CA ASP A 43 4.30 1.69 22.44
C ASP A 43 3.27 0.58 22.59
N THR A 44 2.03 0.93 22.96
CA THR A 44 0.95 -0.03 23.18
C THR A 44 0.02 -0.18 21.96
N ALA A 45 0.17 0.68 20.97
CA ALA A 45 -0.59 0.57 19.74
C ALA A 45 -0.18 -0.67 18.95
N GLU A 46 -1.12 -1.55 18.71
CA GLU A 46 -0.90 -2.77 17.96
C GLU A 46 -1.43 -2.63 16.53
N PHE A 47 -0.70 -3.23 15.59
CA PHE A 47 -1.17 -3.39 14.22
C PHE A 47 -2.43 -4.27 14.23
N HIS A 48 -3.54 -3.73 13.75
CA HIS A 48 -4.84 -4.37 13.91
C HIS A 48 -5.06 -5.45 12.84
N PRO A 49 -5.13 -6.73 13.22
CA PRO A 49 -5.31 -7.83 12.26
C PRO A 49 -6.63 -7.76 11.50
N GLU A 50 -7.61 -6.99 11.99
CA GLU A 50 -8.89 -6.78 11.32
C GLU A 50 -8.81 -5.89 10.08
N CYS A 51 -7.64 -5.34 9.75
CA CYS A 51 -7.44 -4.70 8.44
C CYS A 51 -7.65 -5.69 7.29
N TYR A 52 -7.62 -6.98 7.62
CA TYR A 52 -7.87 -8.07 6.69
C TYR A 52 -8.83 -9.11 7.31
N ARG A 53 -10.03 -9.23 6.76
CA ARG A 53 -10.95 -10.35 7.03
C ARG A 53 -11.26 -11.06 5.72
N PRO A 54 -10.86 -12.32 5.53
CA PRO A 54 -11.28 -13.11 4.38
C PRO A 54 -12.81 -13.18 4.33
N GLY A 55 -13.40 -12.79 3.21
CA GLY A 55 -14.85 -12.82 3.03
C GLY A 55 -15.61 -11.55 3.40
N ASP A 56 -14.98 -10.60 4.09
CA ASP A 56 -15.59 -9.29 4.33
C ASP A 56 -15.40 -8.37 3.11
N ASP A 57 -16.50 -7.97 2.52
CA ASP A 57 -16.51 -6.95 1.45
C ASP A 57 -16.42 -5.51 2.02
N ILE A 58 -15.72 -5.35 3.13
CA ILE A 58 -15.54 -4.05 3.78
C ILE A 58 -14.26 -3.40 3.25
N SER A 59 -14.30 -3.04 1.99
CA SER A 59 -13.23 -2.25 1.37
C SER A 59 -13.23 -0.79 1.83
N MET A 60 -14.34 -0.33 2.43
CA MET A 60 -14.46 1.03 2.95
C MET A 60 -14.92 1.01 4.40
N ARG A 61 -14.04 1.44 5.31
CA ARG A 61 -14.36 1.65 6.72
C ARG A 61 -14.56 3.13 7.00
N ASP A 62 -15.51 3.42 7.86
CA ASP A 62 -15.67 4.79 8.36
C ASP A 62 -14.60 5.05 9.45
N PRO A 63 -13.64 5.95 9.20
CA PRO A 63 -12.57 6.23 10.16
C PRO A 63 -13.10 6.81 11.47
N ARG A 64 -14.30 7.38 11.47
CA ARG A 64 -14.92 7.88 12.71
C ARG A 64 -15.16 6.79 13.76
N PHE A 65 -15.22 5.52 13.33
CA PHE A 65 -15.49 4.36 14.20
C PHE A 65 -14.37 3.32 14.22
N SER A 66 -13.43 3.38 13.28
CA SER A 66 -12.38 2.38 13.13
C SER A 66 -11.06 2.99 12.64
N GLN A 67 -10.64 4.11 13.23
CA GLN A 67 -9.42 4.79 12.82
C GLN A 67 -8.18 3.89 13.02
N ASN A 68 -8.09 3.14 14.10
CA ASN A 68 -7.00 2.20 14.35
C ASN A 68 -6.83 1.16 13.23
N THR A 69 -7.94 0.64 12.70
CA THR A 69 -7.94 -0.30 11.57
C THR A 69 -7.55 0.41 10.27
N THR A 70 -8.04 1.64 10.07
CA THR A 70 -7.67 2.47 8.92
C THR A 70 -6.18 2.77 8.93
N ASP A 71 -5.61 3.14 10.07
CA ASP A 71 -4.18 3.40 10.23
C ASP A 71 -3.34 2.15 9.97
N SER A 72 -3.77 1.00 10.49
CA SER A 72 -3.12 -0.28 10.21
C SER A 72 -3.11 -0.58 8.71
N GLN A 73 -4.22 -0.33 8.03
CA GLN A 73 -4.34 -0.51 6.59
C GLN A 73 -3.41 0.46 5.83
N MET A 74 -3.40 1.73 6.21
CA MET A 74 -2.54 2.74 5.57
C MET A 74 -1.06 2.42 5.78
N ALA A 75 -0.66 2.07 6.99
CA ALA A 75 0.72 1.67 7.29
C ALA A 75 1.14 0.43 6.50
N TYR A 76 0.26 -0.56 6.36
CA TYR A 76 0.52 -1.74 5.53
C TYR A 76 0.74 -1.37 4.06
N GLN A 77 -0.11 -0.54 3.48
CA GLN A 77 0.04 -0.08 2.10
C GLN A 77 1.35 0.69 1.92
N GLN A 78 1.67 1.57 2.86
CA GLN A 78 2.90 2.37 2.83
C GLN A 78 4.16 1.52 2.97
N SER A 79 4.15 0.50 3.82
CA SER A 79 5.30 -0.38 4.01
C SER A 79 5.74 -1.09 2.73
N ASN A 80 4.79 -1.46 1.88
CA ASN A 80 5.06 -2.07 0.58
C ASN A 80 5.78 -1.10 -0.37
N VAL A 81 5.30 0.13 -0.46
CA VAL A 81 5.92 1.18 -1.29
C VAL A 81 7.30 1.54 -0.79
N ASP A 82 7.46 1.70 0.52
CA ASP A 82 8.76 2.01 1.12
C ASP A 82 9.79 0.91 0.84
N ALA A 83 9.36 -0.35 0.85
CA ALA A 83 10.22 -1.47 0.48
C ALA A 83 10.64 -1.39 -1.00
N ILE A 84 9.72 -1.09 -1.92
CA ILE A 84 10.01 -0.92 -3.35
C ILE A 84 11.02 0.21 -3.54
N ILE A 85 10.76 1.39 -2.96
CA ILE A 85 11.65 2.56 -3.07
C ILE A 85 13.04 2.24 -2.53
N ARG A 86 13.11 1.58 -1.37
CA ARG A 86 14.40 1.19 -0.76
C ARG A 86 15.19 0.25 -1.66
N LEU A 87 14.53 -0.74 -2.26
CA LEU A 87 15.19 -1.70 -3.16
C LEU A 87 15.64 -1.03 -4.47
N CYS A 88 14.79 -0.20 -5.08
CA CYS A 88 15.16 0.56 -6.27
C CYS A 88 16.34 1.50 -6.01
N ARG A 89 16.32 2.21 -4.88
CA ARG A 89 17.42 3.09 -4.47
C ARG A 89 18.73 2.33 -4.26
N ALA A 90 18.68 1.18 -3.61
CA ALA A 90 19.84 0.32 -3.42
C ALA A 90 20.42 -0.18 -4.77
N ALA A 91 19.54 -0.58 -5.70
CA ALA A 91 19.95 -1.00 -7.03
C ALA A 91 20.62 0.17 -7.81
N LYS A 92 20.02 1.36 -7.82
CA LYS A 92 20.60 2.53 -8.50
C LYS A 92 21.88 3.03 -7.86
N ASN A 93 22.06 2.88 -6.56
CA ASN A 93 23.32 3.19 -5.89
C ASN A 93 24.47 2.29 -6.36
N THR A 94 24.15 1.05 -6.74
CA THR A 94 25.15 0.09 -7.26
C THR A 94 25.35 0.23 -8.77
N MET A 95 24.26 0.47 -9.49
CA MET A 95 24.21 0.61 -10.95
C MET A 95 23.38 1.84 -11.33
N PRO A 96 23.97 3.05 -11.40
CA PRO A 96 23.22 4.30 -11.55
C PRO A 96 22.33 4.40 -12.80
N ASN A 97 22.65 3.67 -13.85
CA ASN A 97 21.90 3.69 -15.11
C ASN A 97 20.89 2.56 -15.25
N ILE A 98 20.70 1.75 -14.19
CA ILE A 98 19.69 0.69 -14.25
C ILE A 98 18.27 1.27 -14.19
N LEU A 99 17.35 0.71 -14.98
CA LEU A 99 15.94 1.01 -14.87
C LEU A 99 15.32 0.16 -13.75
N CYS A 100 14.70 0.82 -12.81
CA CYS A 100 14.04 0.21 -11.66
C CYS A 100 12.53 0.44 -11.70
N GLY A 101 11.76 -0.59 -11.40
CA GLY A 101 10.31 -0.49 -11.32
C GLY A 101 9.70 -1.68 -10.60
N SER A 102 8.38 -1.69 -10.52
CA SER A 102 7.64 -2.74 -9.83
C SER A 102 6.30 -3.01 -10.50
N PHE A 103 5.76 -4.20 -10.25
CA PHE A 103 4.34 -4.47 -10.47
C PHE A 103 3.53 -3.75 -9.39
N TYR A 104 2.90 -2.64 -9.75
CA TYR A 104 2.18 -1.79 -8.80
C TYR A 104 0.99 -1.07 -9.44
N SER A 105 0.07 -0.56 -8.65
CA SER A 105 -1.10 0.25 -9.00
C SER A 105 -2.22 -0.43 -9.80
N TYR A 106 -2.08 -1.67 -10.21
CA TYR A 106 -3.09 -2.35 -11.02
C TYR A 106 -4.22 -3.02 -10.20
N ILE A 107 -3.98 -3.33 -8.93
CA ILE A 107 -4.97 -3.96 -8.04
C ILE A 107 -6.05 -2.97 -7.60
N ILE A 108 -5.78 -1.68 -7.63
CA ILE A 108 -6.74 -0.61 -7.27
C ILE A 108 -8.09 -0.75 -7.99
N ARG A 109 -8.08 -1.27 -9.21
CA ARG A 109 -9.29 -1.42 -10.03
C ARG A 109 -10.08 -2.71 -9.80
N THR A 110 -9.58 -3.62 -9.00
CA THR A 110 -10.25 -4.91 -8.77
C THR A 110 -11.30 -4.86 -7.69
N GLY A 111 -11.26 -3.84 -6.83
CA GLY A 111 -12.22 -3.66 -5.73
C GLY A 111 -12.13 -4.73 -4.64
N GLY A 112 -13.02 -4.63 -3.65
CA GLY A 112 -13.16 -5.60 -2.58
C GLY A 112 -11.88 -5.85 -1.77
N ASN A 113 -11.79 -7.04 -1.20
CA ASN A 113 -10.66 -7.45 -0.37
C ASN A 113 -9.30 -7.38 -1.08
N THR A 114 -9.27 -7.61 -2.39
CA THR A 114 -8.03 -7.57 -3.17
C THR A 114 -7.37 -6.20 -3.11
N MET A 115 -8.17 -5.13 -3.07
CA MET A 115 -7.68 -3.76 -2.95
C MET A 115 -6.99 -3.54 -1.60
N THR A 116 -7.54 -4.06 -0.51
CA THR A 116 -7.00 -3.86 0.83
C THR A 116 -5.75 -4.71 1.12
N ILE A 117 -5.66 -5.90 0.54
CA ILE A 117 -4.54 -6.83 0.78
C ILE A 117 -3.40 -6.69 -0.22
N GLY A 118 -3.64 -6.04 -1.35
CA GLY A 118 -2.69 -5.97 -2.45
C GLY A 118 -1.49 -5.05 -2.22
N GLY A 119 -1.54 -4.15 -1.25
CA GLY A 119 -0.45 -3.22 -0.96
C GLY A 119 -0.22 -2.14 -2.03
N HIS A 120 -1.22 -1.82 -2.86
CA HIS A 120 -1.07 -1.00 -4.07
C HIS A 120 -1.72 0.39 -3.98
N LEU A 121 -2.13 0.85 -2.79
CA LEU A 121 -2.91 2.09 -2.68
C LEU A 121 -2.08 3.38 -2.55
N CYS A 122 -0.78 3.30 -2.21
CA CYS A 122 0.08 4.48 -2.02
C CYS A 122 0.79 4.90 -3.32
N VAL A 123 0.02 5.14 -4.38
CA VAL A 123 0.56 5.51 -5.70
C VAL A 123 1.19 6.90 -5.69
N ASP A 124 0.67 7.81 -4.90
CA ASP A 124 1.21 9.15 -4.67
C ASP A 124 2.65 9.11 -4.14
N THR A 125 2.95 8.19 -3.23
CA THR A 125 4.32 7.97 -2.75
C THR A 125 5.26 7.53 -3.88
N ILE A 126 4.79 6.69 -4.79
CA ILE A 126 5.55 6.32 -6.00
C ILE A 126 5.85 7.56 -6.84
N TYR A 127 4.83 8.38 -7.14
CA TYR A 127 4.99 9.59 -7.95
C TYR A 127 5.96 10.61 -7.33
N ASN A 128 6.06 10.64 -6.01
CA ASN A 128 7.00 11.50 -5.30
C ASN A 128 8.44 10.95 -5.27
N ASN A 129 8.68 9.73 -5.78
CA ASN A 129 9.99 9.06 -5.82
C ASN A 129 10.42 8.64 -7.24
N ARG A 130 10.10 9.48 -8.24
CA ARG A 130 10.47 9.24 -9.66
C ARG A 130 11.96 9.32 -9.94
N ASP A 131 12.73 9.82 -9.00
CA ASP A 131 14.18 9.79 -9.03
C ASP A 131 14.76 8.37 -8.95
N VAL A 132 14.01 7.44 -8.36
CA VAL A 132 14.43 6.04 -8.18
C VAL A 132 13.53 5.02 -8.86
N ILE A 133 12.28 5.38 -9.21
CA ILE A 133 11.32 4.50 -9.89
C ILE A 133 11.11 5.01 -11.30
N ASP A 134 11.48 4.21 -12.30
CA ASP A 134 11.43 4.58 -13.70
C ASP A 134 10.17 4.09 -14.40
N PHE A 135 9.57 2.99 -13.92
CA PHE A 135 8.37 2.42 -14.54
C PHE A 135 7.51 1.65 -13.55
N LEU A 136 6.24 1.51 -13.88
CA LEU A 136 5.32 0.60 -13.23
C LEU A 136 4.81 -0.43 -14.22
N ALA A 137 4.68 -1.66 -13.79
CA ALA A 137 4.13 -2.75 -14.57
C ALA A 137 2.79 -3.23 -14.01
N GLY A 138 1.93 -3.68 -14.87
CA GLY A 138 0.70 -4.35 -14.49
C GLY A 138 0.37 -5.47 -15.46
N PRO A 139 -0.29 -6.53 -14.99
CA PRO A 139 -0.71 -7.62 -15.86
C PRO A 139 -1.80 -7.10 -16.81
N PHE A 140 -1.66 -7.50 -18.05
CA PHE A 140 -2.57 -7.07 -19.09
C PHE A 140 -3.94 -7.75 -18.94
N CYS A 141 -3.98 -9.05 -18.83
CA CYS A 141 -5.20 -9.81 -18.59
C CYS A 141 -4.91 -11.25 -18.14
N TYR A 142 -5.73 -11.78 -17.23
CA TYR A 142 -5.64 -13.17 -16.76
C TYR A 142 -6.78 -14.07 -17.25
N SER A 143 -7.81 -13.51 -17.86
CA SER A 143 -9.02 -14.23 -18.27
C SER A 143 -9.19 -14.31 -19.78
N ASP A 144 -10.35 -14.77 -20.21
CA ASP A 144 -10.73 -14.98 -21.62
C ASP A 144 -10.55 -13.78 -22.55
N ASN A 145 -10.29 -12.60 -22.01
CA ASN A 145 -10.00 -11.39 -22.78
C ASN A 145 -8.60 -11.39 -23.44
N ARG A 146 -7.85 -12.50 -23.37
CA ARG A 146 -6.62 -12.72 -24.16
C ARG A 146 -6.88 -13.02 -25.63
N LYS A 147 -8.14 -13.12 -26.03
CA LYS A 147 -8.51 -13.32 -27.42
C LYS A 147 -8.17 -12.08 -28.24
N SER A 148 -7.69 -12.30 -29.45
CA SER A 148 -7.24 -11.26 -30.38
C SER A 148 -8.32 -10.26 -30.81
N ASP A 149 -9.57 -10.53 -30.48
CA ASP A 149 -10.76 -9.72 -30.77
C ASP A 149 -11.23 -8.89 -29.56
N GLY A 150 -10.62 -9.07 -28.39
CA GLY A 150 -10.99 -8.34 -27.18
C GLY A 150 -10.17 -7.08 -26.95
N VAL A 151 -10.80 -5.98 -26.60
CA VAL A 151 -10.09 -4.84 -26.01
C VAL A 151 -9.63 -5.28 -24.63
N PRO A 152 -8.32 -5.42 -24.40
CA PRO A 152 -7.83 -5.83 -23.12
C PRO A 152 -8.19 -4.80 -22.06
N MET A 153 -8.78 -5.26 -20.98
CA MET A 153 -9.05 -4.40 -19.85
C MET A 153 -7.73 -4.07 -19.17
N GLN A 154 -7.23 -2.89 -19.47
CA GLN A 154 -6.01 -2.40 -18.84
C GLN A 154 -6.27 -2.08 -17.38
N ARG A 155 -5.47 -2.67 -16.50
CA ARG A 155 -5.64 -2.54 -15.06
C ARG A 155 -4.81 -1.43 -14.44
N THR A 156 -3.86 -0.88 -15.19
CA THR A 156 -3.00 0.21 -14.72
C THR A 156 -3.66 1.58 -14.90
N LEU A 157 -3.29 2.51 -14.04
CA LEU A 157 -3.71 3.91 -14.09
C LEU A 157 -2.85 4.71 -15.08
N LEU A 158 -2.83 4.30 -16.35
CA LEU A 158 -1.90 4.82 -17.35
C LEU A 158 -1.89 6.34 -17.46
N GLU A 159 -3.07 6.97 -17.48
CA GLU A 159 -3.13 8.41 -17.62
C GLU A 159 -2.54 9.12 -16.40
N SER A 160 -2.81 8.59 -15.20
CA SER A 160 -2.18 9.09 -13.98
C SER A 160 -0.65 8.94 -14.02
N HIS A 161 -0.15 7.80 -14.53
CA HIS A 161 1.29 7.58 -14.68
C HIS A 161 1.88 8.58 -15.67
N ARG A 162 1.28 8.71 -16.86
CA ARG A 162 1.72 9.67 -17.87
C ARG A 162 1.74 11.12 -17.36
N LEU A 163 0.69 11.54 -16.66
CA LEU A 163 0.61 12.89 -16.07
C LEU A 163 1.64 13.13 -14.97
N ASN A 164 2.07 12.09 -14.30
CA ASN A 164 3.08 12.14 -13.26
C ASN A 164 4.49 11.76 -13.75
N GLY A 165 4.70 11.58 -15.05
CA GLY A 165 6.00 11.38 -15.66
C GLY A 165 6.59 9.97 -15.50
N LEU A 166 5.73 8.97 -15.42
CA LEU A 166 6.08 7.54 -15.45
C LEU A 166 5.63 6.89 -16.75
#